data_d085da3fa2004d871d63c37cca5b32aa
#
_entry.id   d085da3fa2004d871d63c37cca5b32aa
#
_cell.length_a   1.000
_cell.length_b   1.000
_cell.length_c   1.000
_cell.angle_alpha   90.00
_cell.angle_beta   90.00
_cell.angle_gamma   90.00
#
_symmetry.space_group_name_H-M   'P 1'
#
loop_
_entity.id
_entity.type
_entity.pdbx_description
1 polymer ?
#
loop_
_entity_poly.entity_id
_entity_poly.type
_entity_poly.pdbx_seq_one_letter_code
_entity_poly.pdbx_strand_id
1 'polypeptide(L)'
;PQEFSGGLLRKIPGFTTANEAIYAVVLRQTKILYDQQLTILANMGYSGDWAKAIAADMATMVYPMWQPRRLGMSKKRASIIRSVPTSVSFLTRPATLMTTAATGFAKMFLHTPRTPQETLAMRLMMMFSASYMGISVTSAVANALLQGRDPWRAAEESITPGSGKFGALSIPGTNSRIPLGGPIRGMVQAIVP
;
A
#
# COMPACT_ATOMS: atom_id res chain seq x y z
N PRO A 1 2.12 -18.23 -12.81
CA PRO A 1 1.60 -17.16 -13.69
C PRO A 1 0.27 -17.52 -14.37
N GLN A 2 -0.02 -18.80 -14.61
CA GLN A 2 -1.23 -19.25 -15.35
C GLN A 2 -2.55 -19.06 -14.58
N GLU A 3 -2.53 -18.70 -13.32
CA GLU A 3 -3.72 -18.69 -12.46
C GLU A 3 -4.59 -17.41 -12.56
N PHE A 4 -4.09 -16.34 -13.19
CA PHE A 4 -4.79 -15.04 -13.22
C PHE A 4 -5.68 -14.78 -14.42
N SER A 5 -5.65 -15.63 -15.42
CA SER A 5 -6.38 -15.39 -16.66
C SER A 5 -7.70 -16.14 -16.68
N GLY A 6 -8.77 -15.50 -16.25
CA GLY A 6 -10.14 -15.89 -16.63
C GLY A 6 -10.25 -15.92 -18.16
N GLY A 7 -10.85 -16.98 -18.72
CA GLY A 7 -10.78 -17.28 -20.14
C GLY A 7 -11.18 -16.17 -21.13
N LEU A 8 -11.98 -15.18 -20.70
CA LEU A 8 -12.40 -14.05 -21.53
C LEU A 8 -11.31 -12.97 -21.70
N LEU A 9 -10.57 -12.66 -20.63
CA LEU A 9 -9.54 -11.62 -20.63
C LEU A 9 -8.31 -12.01 -21.46
N ARG A 10 -8.03 -13.32 -21.60
CA ARG A 10 -6.96 -13.82 -22.48
C ARG A 10 -7.17 -13.49 -23.96
N LYS A 11 -8.40 -13.23 -24.38
CA LYS A 11 -8.73 -12.92 -25.77
C LYS A 11 -8.43 -11.47 -26.15
N ILE A 12 -8.10 -10.62 -25.15
CA ILE A 12 -7.74 -9.22 -25.42
C ILE A 12 -6.25 -9.15 -25.80
N PRO A 13 -5.91 -8.66 -26.99
CA PRO A 13 -4.52 -8.51 -27.42
C PRO A 13 -3.71 -7.67 -26.40
N GLY A 14 -2.53 -8.14 -26.03
CA GLY A 14 -1.65 -7.45 -25.08
C GLY A 14 -2.01 -7.62 -23.60
N PHE A 15 -3.19 -8.12 -23.23
CA PHE A 15 -3.59 -8.28 -21.83
C PHE A 15 -2.68 -9.24 -21.08
N THR A 16 -2.33 -10.37 -21.68
CA THR A 16 -1.45 -11.37 -21.05
C THR A 16 -0.06 -10.77 -20.76
N THR A 17 0.52 -10.07 -21.74
CA THR A 17 1.84 -9.44 -21.62
C THR A 17 1.84 -8.33 -20.56
N ALA A 18 0.81 -7.48 -20.54
CA ALA A 18 0.65 -6.43 -19.53
C ALA A 18 0.50 -7.04 -18.13
N ASN A 19 -0.31 -8.10 -17.99
CA ASN A 19 -0.52 -8.78 -16.72
C ASN A 19 0.76 -9.46 -16.21
N GLU A 20 1.54 -10.09 -17.09
CA GLU A 20 2.83 -10.69 -16.74
C GLU A 20 3.85 -9.62 -16.32
N ALA A 21 3.90 -8.47 -17.00
CA ALA A 21 4.76 -7.36 -16.64
C ALA A 21 4.40 -6.79 -15.25
N ILE A 22 3.09 -6.54 -14.99
CA ILE A 22 2.61 -6.08 -13.69
C ILE A 22 2.98 -7.09 -12.59
N TYR A 23 2.76 -8.38 -12.86
CA TYR A 23 3.08 -9.43 -11.89
C TYR A 23 4.58 -9.50 -11.58
N ALA A 24 5.44 -9.37 -12.60
CA ALA A 24 6.89 -9.33 -12.42
C ALA A 24 7.33 -8.12 -11.57
N VAL A 25 6.74 -6.94 -11.80
CA VAL A 25 7.00 -5.74 -11.01
C VAL A 25 6.58 -5.96 -9.56
N VAL A 26 5.36 -6.47 -9.31
CA VAL A 26 4.86 -6.74 -7.96
C VAL A 26 5.74 -7.75 -7.23
N LEU A 27 6.17 -8.83 -7.90
CA LEU A 27 7.10 -9.80 -7.32
C LEU A 27 8.43 -9.17 -6.92
N ARG A 28 9.00 -8.35 -7.80
CA ARG A 28 10.26 -7.66 -7.54
C ARG A 28 10.12 -6.71 -6.34
N GLN A 29 9.06 -5.93 -6.28
CA GLN A 29 8.80 -5.01 -5.17
C GLN A 29 8.57 -5.76 -3.84
N THR A 30 7.82 -6.87 -3.88
CA THR A 30 7.62 -7.73 -2.71
C THR A 30 8.95 -8.30 -2.19
N LYS A 31 9.84 -8.72 -3.12
CA LYS A 31 11.17 -9.21 -2.74
C LYS A 31 12.02 -8.11 -2.10
N ILE A 32 12.07 -6.93 -2.70
CA ILE A 32 12.83 -5.79 -2.16
C ILE A 32 12.32 -5.46 -0.74
N LEU A 33 11.01 -5.39 -0.56
CA LEU A 33 10.42 -5.12 0.73
C LEU A 33 10.75 -6.22 1.75
N TYR A 34 10.67 -7.48 1.35
CA TYR A 34 11.06 -8.62 2.19
C TYR A 34 12.51 -8.51 2.67
N ASP A 35 13.45 -8.25 1.76
CA ASP A 35 14.88 -8.11 2.07
C ASP A 35 15.11 -6.92 3.04
N GLN A 36 14.42 -5.80 2.84
CA GLN A 36 14.47 -4.65 3.75
C GLN A 36 13.94 -4.99 5.14
N GLN A 37 12.81 -5.72 5.24
CA GLN A 37 12.25 -6.13 6.54
C GLN A 37 13.19 -7.10 7.27
N LEU A 38 13.84 -8.03 6.56
CA LEU A 38 14.85 -8.90 7.15
C LEU A 38 16.03 -8.12 7.71
N THR A 39 16.52 -7.12 6.97
CA THR A 39 17.61 -6.27 7.46
C THR A 39 17.22 -5.51 8.73
N ILE A 40 16.00 -4.98 8.78
CA ILE A 40 15.50 -4.28 9.97
C ILE A 40 15.39 -5.23 11.16
N LEU A 41 14.85 -6.44 10.96
CA LEU A 41 14.75 -7.46 12.01
C LEU A 41 16.13 -7.89 12.51
N ALA A 42 17.11 -8.08 11.61
CA ALA A 42 18.48 -8.39 11.98
C ALA A 42 19.11 -7.29 12.85
N ASN A 43 18.90 -6.03 12.48
CA ASN A 43 19.36 -4.86 13.27
C ASN A 43 18.67 -4.76 14.65
N MET A 44 17.49 -5.37 14.81
CA MET A 44 16.78 -5.48 16.09
C MET A 44 17.19 -6.73 16.88
N GLY A 45 18.14 -7.52 16.38
CA GLY A 45 18.62 -8.75 17.02
C GLY A 45 17.79 -10.00 16.72
N TYR A 46 16.86 -9.94 15.76
CA TYR A 46 16.03 -11.09 15.37
C TYR A 46 16.60 -11.79 14.13
N SER A 47 16.69 -13.13 14.17
CA SER A 47 17.24 -13.93 13.07
C SER A 47 16.50 -15.27 12.94
N GLY A 48 16.89 -16.06 11.93
CA GLY A 48 16.34 -17.39 11.69
C GLY A 48 14.98 -17.40 10.99
N ASP A 49 14.31 -18.55 11.02
CA ASP A 49 13.08 -18.79 10.25
C ASP A 49 11.89 -17.97 10.75
N TRP A 50 11.86 -17.65 12.02
CA TRP A 50 10.84 -16.78 12.60
C TRP A 50 10.92 -15.35 12.00
N ALA A 51 12.13 -14.78 11.91
CA ALA A 51 12.32 -13.46 11.31
C ALA A 51 11.94 -13.47 9.82
N LYS A 52 12.29 -14.53 9.08
CA LYS A 52 11.89 -14.72 7.68
C LYS A 52 10.37 -14.78 7.53
N ALA A 53 9.68 -15.47 8.43
CA ALA A 53 8.22 -15.58 8.41
C ALA A 53 7.56 -14.21 8.62
N ILE A 54 8.04 -13.42 9.59
CA ILE A 54 7.53 -12.05 9.82
C ILE A 54 7.79 -11.15 8.62
N ALA A 55 9.01 -11.15 8.09
CA ALA A 55 9.35 -10.34 6.93
C ALA A 55 8.48 -10.68 5.72
N ALA A 56 8.22 -11.97 5.47
CA ALA A 56 7.34 -12.43 4.40
C ALA A 56 5.89 -12.01 4.62
N ASP A 57 5.40 -12.08 5.86
CA ASP A 57 4.05 -11.66 6.19
C ASP A 57 3.87 -10.14 5.98
N MET A 58 4.81 -9.33 6.47
CA MET A 58 4.81 -7.88 6.27
C MET A 58 4.88 -7.51 4.78
N ALA A 59 5.76 -8.13 4.00
CA ALA A 59 5.86 -7.87 2.56
C ALA A 59 4.57 -8.21 1.81
N THR A 60 3.87 -9.28 2.21
CA THR A 60 2.60 -9.67 1.61
C THR A 60 1.40 -8.84 2.08
N MET A 61 1.50 -8.14 3.22
CA MET A 61 0.49 -7.16 3.64
C MET A 61 0.48 -5.92 2.76
N VAL A 62 1.64 -5.51 2.28
CA VAL A 62 1.79 -4.35 1.39
C VAL A 62 1.42 -4.68 -0.06
N TYR A 63 1.92 -5.81 -0.54
CA TYR A 63 1.65 -6.32 -1.88
C TYR A 63 0.86 -7.62 -1.77
N PRO A 64 -0.45 -7.56 -1.58
CA PRO A 64 -1.27 -8.74 -1.36
C PRO A 64 -1.28 -9.62 -2.61
N MET A 65 -0.37 -10.58 -2.63
CA MET A 65 -0.41 -11.65 -3.62
C MET A 65 -1.44 -12.66 -3.15
N TRP A 66 -2.51 -12.82 -3.91
CA TRP A 66 -3.55 -13.75 -3.55
C TRP A 66 -3.04 -15.20 -3.65
N GLN A 67 -2.96 -15.89 -2.51
CA GLN A 67 -2.60 -17.30 -2.41
C GLN A 67 -3.81 -18.11 -1.88
N PRO A 68 -4.76 -18.50 -2.74
CA PRO A 68 -5.98 -19.18 -2.29
C PRO A 68 -5.70 -20.50 -1.57
N ARG A 69 -4.58 -21.16 -1.87
CA ARG A 69 -4.15 -22.38 -1.18
C ARG A 69 -3.83 -22.17 0.29
N ARG A 70 -3.26 -21.02 0.68
CA ARG A 70 -2.97 -20.69 2.09
C ARG A 70 -4.24 -20.44 2.91
N LEU A 71 -5.34 -20.08 2.23
CA LEU A 71 -6.65 -19.85 2.86
C LEU A 71 -7.51 -21.12 2.94
N GLY A 72 -6.98 -22.30 2.59
CA GLY A 72 -7.73 -23.57 2.59
C GLY A 72 -8.88 -23.63 1.59
N MET A 73 -8.92 -22.72 0.62
CA MET A 73 -10.01 -22.64 -0.35
C MET A 73 -9.87 -23.70 -1.43
N SER A 74 -10.99 -24.36 -1.76
CA SER A 74 -11.06 -25.25 -2.91
C SER A 74 -10.84 -24.47 -4.22
N LYS A 75 -10.32 -25.15 -5.26
CA LYS A 75 -10.11 -24.55 -6.60
C LYS A 75 -11.36 -23.85 -7.14
N LYS A 76 -12.54 -24.44 -6.90
CA LYS A 76 -13.84 -23.91 -7.36
C LYS A 76 -14.22 -22.60 -6.65
N ARG A 77 -14.08 -22.54 -5.31
CA ARG A 77 -14.31 -21.31 -4.53
C ARG A 77 -13.30 -20.22 -4.87
N ALA A 78 -12.04 -20.58 -5.04
CA ALA A 78 -11.00 -19.66 -5.47
C ALA A 78 -11.29 -19.04 -6.84
N SER A 79 -11.86 -19.80 -7.79
CA SER A 79 -12.25 -19.29 -9.11
C SER A 79 -13.39 -18.29 -9.04
N ILE A 80 -14.41 -18.53 -8.21
CA ILE A 80 -15.57 -17.64 -8.04
C ILE A 80 -15.13 -16.30 -7.40
N ILE A 81 -14.30 -16.34 -6.38
CA ILE A 81 -13.82 -15.12 -5.71
C ILE A 81 -12.85 -14.33 -6.60
N ARG A 82 -12.14 -14.98 -7.52
CA ARG A 82 -11.27 -14.31 -8.53
C ARG A 82 -12.06 -13.52 -9.57
N SER A 83 -13.31 -13.84 -9.80
CA SER A 83 -14.18 -13.08 -10.72
C SER A 83 -14.70 -11.78 -10.09
N VAL A 84 -14.52 -11.60 -8.77
CA VAL A 84 -14.83 -10.33 -8.09
C VAL A 84 -13.64 -9.40 -8.19
N PRO A 85 -13.78 -8.21 -8.82
CA PRO A 85 -12.68 -7.28 -9.09
C PRO A 85 -11.95 -6.77 -7.84
N THR A 86 -12.59 -6.82 -6.68
CA THR A 86 -12.04 -6.48 -5.37
C THR A 86 -11.81 -7.75 -4.58
N SER A 87 -10.63 -8.34 -4.69
CA SER A 87 -10.31 -9.49 -3.84
C SER A 87 -10.33 -9.06 -2.37
N VAL A 88 -10.97 -9.86 -1.53
CA VAL A 88 -11.05 -9.66 -0.07
C VAL A 88 -9.66 -9.43 0.53
N SER A 89 -8.62 -10.05 -0.02
CA SER A 89 -7.23 -9.83 0.39
C SER A 89 -6.72 -8.41 0.12
N PHE A 90 -7.23 -7.73 -0.91
CA PHE A 90 -6.88 -6.33 -1.20
C PHE A 90 -7.42 -5.36 -0.15
N LEU A 91 -8.49 -5.71 0.53
CA LEU A 91 -9.08 -4.91 1.61
C LEU A 91 -8.57 -5.34 2.99
N THR A 92 -8.48 -6.64 3.24
CA THR A 92 -8.14 -7.16 4.57
C THR A 92 -6.66 -7.00 4.92
N ARG A 93 -5.74 -7.16 3.96
CA ARG A 93 -4.29 -7.06 4.23
C ARG A 93 -3.84 -5.64 4.61
N PRO A 94 -4.19 -4.59 3.85
CA PRO A 94 -3.93 -3.21 4.29
C PRO A 94 -4.60 -2.87 5.62
N ALA A 95 -5.85 -3.33 5.86
CA ALA A 95 -6.52 -3.14 7.13
C ALA A 95 -5.76 -3.79 8.29
N THR A 96 -5.25 -5.01 8.11
CA THR A 96 -4.40 -5.69 9.10
C THR A 96 -3.11 -4.91 9.35
N LEU A 97 -2.44 -4.41 8.31
CA LEU A 97 -1.26 -3.57 8.47
C LEU A 97 -1.57 -2.31 9.28
N MET A 98 -2.68 -1.64 8.98
CA MET A 98 -3.10 -0.42 9.67
C MET A 98 -3.45 -0.68 11.13
N THR A 99 -4.20 -1.75 11.44
CA THR A 99 -4.54 -2.09 12.83
C THR A 99 -3.30 -2.49 13.62
N THR A 100 -2.38 -3.25 13.03
CA THR A 100 -1.10 -3.62 13.67
C THR A 100 -0.24 -2.37 13.94
N ALA A 101 -0.16 -1.45 12.99
CA ALA A 101 0.55 -0.19 13.17
C ALA A 101 -0.12 0.69 14.25
N ALA A 102 -1.44 0.81 14.23
CA ALA A 102 -2.20 1.58 15.22
C ALA A 102 -1.99 1.02 16.65
N THR A 103 -2.00 -0.30 16.81
CA THR A 103 -1.67 -0.96 18.07
C THR A 103 -0.24 -0.64 18.51
N GLY A 104 0.71 -0.65 17.58
CA GLY A 104 2.10 -0.27 17.85
C GLY A 104 2.24 1.18 18.30
N PHE A 105 1.52 2.12 17.66
CA PHE A 105 1.49 3.53 18.07
C PHE A 105 0.86 3.70 19.46
N ALA A 106 -0.29 3.05 19.72
CA ALA A 106 -0.93 3.09 21.04
C ALA A 106 0.01 2.60 22.15
N LYS A 107 0.69 1.47 21.93
CA LYS A 107 1.71 0.95 22.87
C LYS A 107 2.89 1.90 23.05
N MET A 108 3.29 2.62 22.00
CA MET A 108 4.35 3.63 22.10
C MET A 108 3.93 4.76 23.05
N PHE A 109 2.72 5.27 22.95
CA PHE A 109 2.19 6.31 23.84
C PHE A 109 2.02 5.79 25.29
N LEU A 110 1.65 4.52 25.44
CA LEU A 110 1.47 3.88 26.74
C LEU A 110 2.78 3.34 27.35
N HIS A 111 3.92 3.56 26.69
CA HIS A 111 5.25 3.06 27.10
C HIS A 111 5.28 1.53 27.33
N THR A 112 4.42 0.79 26.61
CA THR A 112 4.38 -0.67 26.71
C THR A 112 5.24 -1.34 25.64
N PRO A 113 5.81 -2.53 25.91
CA PRO A 113 6.64 -3.26 24.94
C PRO A 113 5.86 -3.56 23.65
N ARG A 114 6.51 -3.34 22.52
CA ARG A 114 5.96 -3.59 21.19
C ARG A 114 6.51 -4.88 20.62
N THR A 115 5.69 -5.60 19.88
CA THR A 115 6.15 -6.75 19.11
C THR A 115 6.96 -6.30 17.89
N PRO A 116 7.83 -7.14 17.34
CA PRO A 116 8.53 -6.84 16.09
C PRO A 116 7.59 -6.54 14.92
N GLN A 117 6.46 -7.25 14.82
CA GLN A 117 5.44 -6.98 13.81
C GLN A 117 4.85 -5.58 13.94
N GLU A 118 4.50 -5.14 15.15
CA GLU A 118 3.99 -3.80 15.42
C GLU A 118 5.02 -2.73 15.03
N THR A 119 6.29 -2.95 15.39
CA THR A 119 7.38 -2.03 15.04
C THR A 119 7.58 -1.92 13.53
N LEU A 120 7.58 -3.04 12.82
CA LEU A 120 7.69 -3.05 11.36
C LEU A 120 6.47 -2.41 10.70
N ALA A 121 5.25 -2.72 11.16
CA ALA A 121 4.03 -2.12 10.64
C ALA A 121 4.01 -0.61 10.81
N MET A 122 4.43 -0.08 11.97
CA MET A 122 4.57 1.35 12.22
C MET A 122 5.57 2.00 11.25
N ARG A 123 6.75 1.39 11.05
CA ARG A 123 7.76 1.89 10.10
C ARG A 123 7.22 1.93 8.69
N LEU A 124 6.57 0.85 8.26
CA LEU A 124 5.95 0.79 6.92
C LEU A 124 4.90 1.87 6.75
N MET A 125 4.01 2.05 7.71
CA MET A 125 2.98 3.09 7.66
C MET A 125 3.60 4.49 7.62
N MET A 126 4.63 4.78 8.42
CA MET A 126 5.35 6.06 8.36
C MET A 126 6.01 6.28 6.99
N MET A 127 6.69 5.27 6.45
CA MET A 127 7.34 5.37 5.12
C MET A 127 6.31 5.61 4.01
N PHE A 128 5.19 4.89 4.01
CA PHE A 128 4.12 5.10 3.04
C PHE A 128 3.49 6.47 3.18
N SER A 129 3.19 6.90 4.41
CA SER A 129 2.61 8.22 4.65
C SER A 129 3.56 9.32 4.19
N ALA A 130 4.85 9.23 4.51
CA ALA A 130 5.84 10.20 4.08
C ALA A 130 6.00 10.24 2.55
N SER A 131 6.10 9.07 1.90
CA SER A 131 6.22 8.98 0.44
C SER A 131 4.97 9.50 -0.26
N TYR A 132 3.81 9.12 0.23
CA TYR A 132 2.51 9.52 -0.27
C TYR A 132 2.31 11.05 -0.17
N MET A 133 2.59 11.62 1.00
CA MET A 133 2.50 13.06 1.22
C MET A 133 3.56 13.80 0.41
N GLY A 134 4.78 13.28 0.33
CA GLY A 134 5.85 13.85 -0.49
C GLY A 134 5.45 13.95 -1.97
N ILE A 135 4.89 12.88 -2.54
CA ILE A 135 4.41 12.88 -3.93
C ILE A 135 3.25 13.88 -4.12
N SER A 136 2.31 13.91 -3.17
CA SER A 136 1.17 14.82 -3.22
C SER A 136 1.62 16.28 -3.19
N VAL A 137 2.47 16.65 -2.24
CA VAL A 137 3.01 18.01 -2.09
C VAL A 137 3.82 18.41 -3.32
N THR A 138 4.76 17.55 -3.75
CA THR A 138 5.63 17.86 -4.91
C THR A 138 4.81 18.07 -6.17
N SER A 139 3.82 17.21 -6.43
CA SER A 139 2.96 17.36 -7.61
C SER A 139 2.06 18.60 -7.55
N ALA A 140 1.56 18.94 -6.35
CA ALA A 140 0.73 20.12 -6.15
C ALA A 140 1.54 21.41 -6.36
N VAL A 141 2.74 21.48 -5.78
CA VAL A 141 3.68 22.60 -5.94
C VAL A 141 4.09 22.76 -7.40
N ALA A 142 4.53 21.69 -8.06
CA ALA A 142 4.91 21.72 -9.46
C ALA A 142 3.76 22.21 -10.36
N ASN A 143 2.55 21.72 -10.12
CA ASN A 143 1.38 22.14 -10.87
C ASN A 143 0.98 23.60 -10.60
N ALA A 144 1.13 24.08 -9.35
CA ALA A 144 0.89 25.47 -9.01
C ALA A 144 1.86 26.42 -9.72
N LEU A 145 3.16 26.07 -9.76
CA LEU A 145 4.19 26.82 -10.46
C LEU A 145 3.89 26.89 -11.97
N LEU A 146 3.51 25.79 -12.59
CA LEU A 146 3.15 25.74 -14.01
C LEU A 146 1.91 26.59 -14.35
N GLN A 147 1.03 26.83 -13.39
CA GLN A 147 -0.20 27.59 -13.54
C GLN A 147 -0.10 29.04 -13.01
N GLY A 148 1.08 29.47 -12.57
CA GLY A 148 1.26 30.79 -11.95
C GLY A 148 0.50 30.99 -10.65
N ARG A 149 0.20 29.89 -9.91
CA ARG A 149 -0.50 29.91 -8.63
C ARG A 149 0.51 29.90 -7.48
N ASP A 150 0.05 30.25 -6.28
CA ASP A 150 0.84 30.20 -5.06
C ASP A 150 1.23 28.74 -4.72
N PRO A 151 2.53 28.38 -4.74
CA PRO A 151 3.00 27.04 -4.44
C PRO A 151 2.84 26.66 -2.98
N TRP A 152 2.94 27.64 -2.05
CA TRP A 152 2.77 27.38 -0.62
C TRP A 152 1.35 26.99 -0.27
N ARG A 153 0.37 27.73 -0.81
CA ARG A 153 -1.03 27.39 -0.66
C ARG A 153 -1.36 26.02 -1.26
N ALA A 154 -0.75 25.69 -2.41
CA ALA A 154 -0.94 24.38 -3.02
C ALA A 154 -0.36 23.25 -2.15
N ALA A 155 0.79 23.47 -1.51
CA ALA A 155 1.38 22.53 -0.57
C ALA A 155 0.48 22.33 0.66
N GLU A 156 0.02 23.41 1.28
CA GLU A 156 -0.88 23.39 2.43
C GLU A 156 -2.18 22.62 2.13
N GLU A 157 -2.83 22.93 1.02
CA GLU A 157 -4.05 22.24 0.60
C GLU A 157 -3.84 20.73 0.37
N SER A 158 -2.64 20.31 -0.03
CA SER A 158 -2.32 18.90 -0.29
C SER A 158 -2.07 18.08 0.99
N ILE A 159 -1.75 18.72 2.11
CA ILE A 159 -1.53 18.07 3.40
C ILE A 159 -2.70 18.27 4.38
N THR A 160 -3.63 19.16 4.09
CA THR A 160 -4.78 19.44 4.96
C THR A 160 -5.88 18.40 4.74
N PRO A 161 -6.22 17.55 5.74
CA PRO A 161 -7.16 16.44 5.57
C PRO A 161 -8.57 16.84 5.10
N GLY A 162 -9.09 17.98 5.53
CA GLY A 162 -10.37 18.53 5.10
C GLY A 162 -10.37 19.10 3.67
N SER A 163 -9.21 19.26 3.07
CA SER A 163 -9.09 19.72 1.69
C SER A 163 -9.46 18.61 0.70
N GLY A 164 -10.27 18.96 -0.32
CA GLY A 164 -10.52 18.06 -1.46
C GLY A 164 -9.25 17.69 -2.24
N LYS A 165 -8.13 18.38 -1.95
CA LYS A 165 -6.81 18.17 -2.56
C LYS A 165 -5.89 17.27 -1.71
N PHE A 166 -6.30 16.96 -0.50
CA PHE A 166 -5.54 16.13 0.43
C PHE A 166 -5.09 14.83 -0.23
N GLY A 167 -3.79 14.60 -0.22
CA GLY A 167 -3.22 13.37 -0.72
C GLY A 167 -3.56 13.04 -2.18
N ALA A 168 -3.65 14.02 -3.05
CA ALA A 168 -3.93 13.81 -4.47
C ALA A 168 -2.70 14.14 -5.33
N LEU A 169 -2.47 13.34 -6.36
CA LEU A 169 -1.51 13.63 -7.42
C LEU A 169 -2.13 14.65 -8.37
N SER A 170 -1.55 15.83 -8.46
CA SER A 170 -1.96 16.85 -9.43
C SER A 170 -1.38 16.53 -10.81
N ILE A 171 -2.22 16.55 -11.83
CA ILE A 171 -1.75 16.36 -13.23
C ILE A 171 -1.19 17.69 -13.72
N PRO A 172 0.10 17.74 -14.13
CA PRO A 172 0.76 18.97 -14.53
C PRO A 172 -0.01 19.74 -15.61
N GLY A 173 -0.13 21.07 -15.46
CA GLY A 173 -0.81 21.94 -16.40
C GLY A 173 -2.33 21.83 -16.45
N THR A 174 -2.95 21.01 -15.58
CA THR A 174 -4.40 20.83 -15.56
C THR A 174 -4.99 21.07 -14.16
N ASN A 175 -6.33 21.16 -14.08
CA ASN A 175 -7.04 21.16 -12.79
C ASN A 175 -7.40 19.73 -12.31
N SER A 176 -7.04 18.72 -13.09
CA SER A 176 -7.36 17.32 -12.80
C SER A 176 -6.41 16.75 -11.76
N ARG A 177 -6.93 15.83 -10.93
CA ARG A 177 -6.20 15.16 -9.86
C ARG A 177 -6.56 13.70 -9.78
N ILE A 178 -5.59 12.91 -9.40
CA ILE A 178 -5.76 11.49 -9.14
C ILE A 178 -5.64 11.31 -7.62
N PRO A 179 -6.72 10.90 -6.92
CA PRO A 179 -6.62 10.62 -5.49
C PRO A 179 -5.68 9.46 -5.25
N LEU A 180 -4.62 9.70 -4.49
CA LEU A 180 -3.71 8.66 -4.05
C LEU A 180 -4.17 8.13 -2.67
N GLY A 181 -3.66 6.96 -2.27
CA GLY A 181 -3.83 6.43 -0.93
C GLY A 181 -5.13 5.67 -0.66
N GLY A 182 -6.04 5.60 -1.64
CA GLY A 182 -7.25 4.75 -1.54
C GLY A 182 -7.93 4.76 -0.17
N PRO A 183 -8.05 3.60 0.52
CA PRO A 183 -8.70 3.50 1.82
C PRO A 183 -8.06 4.35 2.92
N ILE A 184 -6.74 4.54 2.90
CA ILE A 184 -6.01 5.33 3.92
C ILE A 184 -6.45 6.79 3.89
N ARG A 185 -6.56 7.37 2.69
CA ARG A 185 -7.07 8.73 2.52
C ARG A 185 -8.47 8.89 3.09
N GLY A 186 -9.38 7.95 2.74
CA GLY A 186 -10.75 7.97 3.23
C GLY A 186 -10.85 7.88 4.75
N MET A 187 -10.03 7.04 5.38
CA MET A 187 -9.98 6.92 6.84
C MET A 187 -9.47 8.20 7.51
N VAL A 188 -8.39 8.80 7.01
CA VAL A 188 -7.86 10.06 7.56
C VAL A 188 -8.90 11.16 7.44
N GLN A 189 -9.57 11.28 6.29
CA GLN A 189 -10.63 12.29 6.09
C GLN A 189 -11.88 12.04 6.94
N ALA A 190 -12.16 10.80 7.33
CA ALA A 190 -13.28 10.46 8.20
C ALA A 190 -13.01 10.76 9.69
N ILE A 191 -11.72 10.76 10.10
CA ILE A 191 -11.32 11.00 11.50
C ILE A 191 -11.05 12.47 11.78
N VAL A 192 -10.61 13.21 10.77
CA VAL A 192 -10.29 14.64 10.86
C VAL A 192 -11.37 15.41 10.10
N PRO A 193 -12.34 16.00 10.81
CA PRO A 193 -13.41 16.79 10.19
C PRO A 193 -12.92 18.08 9.54
#